data_5598687de220442121d129011832c532
#
_entry.id   5598687de220442121d129011832c532
#
_cell.length_a   1.000
_cell.length_b   1.000
_cell.length_c   1.000
_cell.angle_alpha   90.00
_cell.angle_beta   90.00
_cell.angle_gamma   90.00
#
_symmetry.space_group_name_H-M   'P 1'
#
loop_
_entity.id
_entity.type
_entity.pdbx_description
1 polymer ?
#
loop_
_entity_poly.entity_id
_entity_poly.type
_entity_poly.pdbx_seq_one_letter_code
_entity_poly.pdbx_strand_id
1 'polypeptide(L)'
;TPEEFYGMGWEIGQIEGVPAVFHSGDNVDSQTHVLMLPTEKLGVVVLQNAQGLSMLSGASQIARGVLAVVTSKQPKPYALPMEGLILPVGSVLVPVALSLVWIGWTLSRFLRRQKQSLSDRRSVGWYGRVVILPLIVDLGLLWVLLVGIPWLWGGVPLSVMAAFFPELYTLLIGSVAAVGIWGLARTLLTLWPATSTPPAVPQPQAVP
;
A
#
# COMPACT_ATOMS: atom_id res chain seq x y z
N THR A 1 -28.98 8.09 -16.49
CA THR A 1 -28.25 8.95 -15.54
C THR A 1 -28.58 10.38 -15.86
N PRO A 2 -28.97 11.24 -14.90
CA PRO A 2 -29.10 12.66 -15.14
C PRO A 2 -27.75 13.17 -15.66
N GLU A 3 -27.77 14.01 -16.70
CA GLU A 3 -26.59 14.59 -17.27
C GLU A 3 -25.92 15.50 -16.20
N GLU A 4 -24.70 15.18 -15.83
CA GLU A 4 -23.88 16.03 -14.97
C GLU A 4 -23.00 16.90 -15.88
N PHE A 5 -22.97 18.20 -15.61
CA PHE A 5 -22.19 19.16 -16.34
C PHE A 5 -21.17 19.81 -15.41
N TYR A 6 -19.99 20.12 -15.92
CA TYR A 6 -18.99 20.92 -15.22
C TYR A 6 -18.77 22.23 -15.97
N GLY A 7 -18.88 23.35 -15.27
CA GLY A 7 -18.64 24.65 -15.88
C GLY A 7 -18.37 25.73 -14.84
N MET A 8 -17.43 26.64 -15.15
CA MET A 8 -17.05 27.80 -14.32
C MET A 8 -16.72 27.44 -12.86
N GLY A 9 -16.08 26.27 -12.65
CA GLY A 9 -15.73 25.78 -11.31
C GLY A 9 -16.86 25.12 -10.53
N TRP A 10 -17.97 24.75 -11.18
CA TRP A 10 -19.12 24.09 -10.54
C TRP A 10 -19.52 22.82 -11.27
N GLU A 11 -19.89 21.82 -10.50
CA GLU A 11 -20.61 20.64 -10.94
C GLU A 11 -22.10 20.94 -10.86
N ILE A 12 -22.83 20.66 -11.94
CA ILE A 12 -24.28 20.89 -12.06
C ILE A 12 -24.90 19.54 -12.37
N GLY A 13 -25.85 19.11 -11.53
CA GLY A 13 -26.49 17.81 -11.67
C GLY A 13 -27.75 17.72 -10.83
N GLN A 14 -28.08 16.54 -10.37
CA GLN A 14 -29.21 16.28 -9.48
C GLN A 14 -28.78 15.50 -8.24
N ILE A 15 -29.31 15.90 -7.09
CA ILE A 15 -29.18 15.15 -5.85
C ILE A 15 -30.59 14.72 -5.42
N GLU A 16 -30.81 13.39 -5.40
CA GLU A 16 -32.10 12.79 -5.09
C GLU A 16 -33.27 13.34 -5.94
N GLY A 17 -32.99 13.63 -7.23
CA GLY A 17 -33.95 14.17 -8.18
C GLY A 17 -34.17 15.69 -8.13
N VAL A 18 -33.48 16.39 -7.24
CA VAL A 18 -33.52 17.87 -7.13
C VAL A 18 -32.32 18.47 -7.84
N PRO A 19 -32.50 19.50 -8.70
CA PRO A 19 -31.39 20.21 -9.32
C PRO A 19 -30.42 20.75 -8.28
N ALA A 20 -29.13 20.46 -8.45
CA ALA A 20 -28.09 20.82 -7.52
C ALA A 20 -26.87 21.43 -8.22
N VAL A 21 -26.22 22.33 -7.53
CA VAL A 21 -24.92 22.91 -7.91
C VAL A 21 -23.96 22.64 -6.76
N PHE A 22 -22.83 22.02 -7.03
CA PHE A 22 -21.89 21.63 -5.98
C PHE A 22 -20.44 21.66 -6.45
N HIS A 23 -19.53 21.67 -5.50
CA HIS A 23 -18.10 21.48 -5.75
C HIS A 23 -17.42 20.94 -4.50
N SER A 24 -16.46 20.04 -4.73
CA SER A 24 -15.59 19.51 -3.68
C SER A 24 -14.22 20.13 -3.73
N GLY A 25 -13.54 20.18 -2.59
CA GLY A 25 -12.14 20.55 -2.47
C GLY A 25 -11.42 19.59 -1.55
N ASP A 26 -10.28 19.07 -2.00
CA ASP A 26 -9.46 18.13 -1.25
C ASP A 26 -8.04 18.68 -1.12
N ASN A 27 -7.51 18.61 0.10
CA ASN A 27 -6.13 18.93 0.42
C ASN A 27 -5.54 17.78 1.26
N VAL A 28 -4.25 17.83 1.56
CA VAL A 28 -3.52 16.77 2.29
C VAL A 28 -4.10 16.44 3.68
N ASP A 29 -4.72 17.41 4.32
CA ASP A 29 -5.22 17.34 5.70
C ASP A 29 -6.67 17.77 5.86
N SER A 30 -7.35 18.17 4.78
CA SER A 30 -8.68 18.77 4.83
C SER A 30 -9.51 18.47 3.61
N GLN A 31 -10.81 18.43 3.81
CA GLN A 31 -11.81 18.33 2.75
C GLN A 31 -12.83 19.45 2.88
N THR A 32 -13.35 19.89 1.75
CA THR A 32 -14.45 20.85 1.70
C THR A 32 -15.51 20.39 0.72
N HIS A 33 -16.74 20.76 0.97
CA HIS A 33 -17.83 20.54 0.03
C HIS A 33 -18.86 21.66 0.13
N VAL A 34 -19.21 22.24 -1.00
CA VAL A 34 -20.31 23.19 -1.12
C VAL A 34 -21.40 22.52 -1.92
N LEU A 35 -22.60 22.55 -1.41
CA LEU A 35 -23.79 21.99 -2.05
C LEU A 35 -24.93 22.99 -1.99
N MET A 36 -25.50 23.31 -3.14
CA MET A 36 -26.62 24.25 -3.27
C MET A 36 -27.78 23.58 -3.99
N LEU A 37 -28.99 23.80 -3.50
CA LEU A 37 -30.27 23.49 -4.16
C LEU A 37 -30.97 24.82 -4.49
N PRO A 38 -30.77 25.39 -5.68
CA PRO A 38 -31.28 26.73 -6.02
C PRO A 38 -32.83 26.79 -5.96
N THR A 39 -33.49 25.73 -6.36
CA THR A 39 -34.97 25.67 -6.32
C THR A 39 -35.53 25.68 -4.90
N GLU A 40 -34.84 25.03 -3.97
CA GLU A 40 -35.21 24.95 -2.55
C GLU A 40 -34.66 26.12 -1.73
N LYS A 41 -33.82 26.99 -2.34
CA LYS A 41 -33.09 28.09 -1.67
C LYS A 41 -32.29 27.63 -0.48
N LEU A 42 -31.71 26.43 -0.58
CA LEU A 42 -30.89 25.81 0.45
C LEU A 42 -29.44 25.72 -0.01
N GLY A 43 -28.52 25.89 0.93
CA GLY A 43 -27.09 25.65 0.73
C GLY A 43 -26.45 25.07 1.96
N VAL A 44 -25.52 24.13 1.76
CA VAL A 44 -24.71 23.51 2.81
C VAL A 44 -23.25 23.65 2.45
N VAL A 45 -22.45 24.10 3.39
CA VAL A 45 -20.99 24.13 3.29
C VAL A 45 -20.42 23.25 4.40
N VAL A 46 -19.56 22.32 4.03
CA VAL A 46 -18.83 21.48 4.97
C VAL A 46 -17.35 21.76 4.86
N LEU A 47 -16.73 22.06 5.98
CA LEU A 47 -15.27 22.21 6.14
C LEU A 47 -14.82 21.12 7.10
N GLN A 48 -13.99 20.19 6.64
CA GLN A 48 -13.51 19.07 7.40
C GLN A 48 -12.00 19.13 7.51
N ASN A 49 -11.47 19.18 8.72
CA ASN A 49 -10.03 19.15 9.00
C ASN A 49 -9.59 17.67 9.21
N ALA A 50 -9.83 16.85 8.20
CA ALA A 50 -9.39 15.46 8.15
C ALA A 50 -9.38 14.97 6.69
N GLN A 51 -8.36 14.22 6.34
CA GLN A 51 -8.20 13.53 5.06
C GLN A 51 -7.58 12.16 5.31
N GLY A 52 -7.83 11.20 4.43
CA GLY A 52 -7.30 9.84 4.49
C GLY A 52 -8.26 8.84 3.86
N LEU A 53 -7.81 7.59 3.79
CA LEU A 53 -8.56 6.52 3.12
C LEU A 53 -9.96 6.29 3.71
N SER A 54 -10.08 6.40 5.03
CA SER A 54 -11.35 6.26 5.77
C SER A 54 -12.29 7.45 5.62
N MET A 55 -11.79 8.59 5.12
CA MET A 55 -12.51 9.87 5.02
C MET A 55 -12.82 10.25 3.56
N LEU A 56 -12.54 9.38 2.60
CA LEU A 56 -12.83 9.63 1.19
C LEU A 56 -14.30 9.98 0.98
N SER A 57 -14.55 11.11 0.32
CA SER A 57 -15.90 11.68 0.12
C SER A 57 -16.65 12.04 1.42
N GLY A 58 -15.95 12.15 2.56
CA GLY A 58 -16.56 12.46 3.86
C GLY A 58 -17.34 13.76 3.84
N ALA A 59 -16.73 14.86 3.39
CA ALA A 59 -17.38 16.17 3.34
C ALA A 59 -18.66 16.18 2.48
N SER A 60 -18.64 15.52 1.32
CA SER A 60 -19.81 15.43 0.45
C SER A 60 -20.94 14.59 1.06
N GLN A 61 -20.61 13.51 1.74
CA GLN A 61 -21.61 12.67 2.41
C GLN A 61 -22.22 13.37 3.63
N ILE A 62 -21.41 14.12 4.38
CA ILE A 62 -21.91 14.98 5.47
C ILE A 62 -22.86 16.03 4.91
N ALA A 63 -22.49 16.73 3.82
CA ALA A 63 -23.35 17.73 3.20
C ALA A 63 -24.70 17.16 2.77
N ARG A 64 -24.71 15.97 2.14
CA ARG A 64 -25.92 15.25 1.75
C ARG A 64 -26.75 14.81 2.97
N GLY A 65 -26.09 14.36 4.05
CA GLY A 65 -26.73 14.01 5.31
C GLY A 65 -27.44 15.18 5.96
N VAL A 66 -26.77 16.34 6.05
CA VAL A 66 -27.35 17.60 6.56
C VAL A 66 -28.56 18.00 5.71
N LEU A 67 -28.40 17.96 4.38
CA LEU A 67 -29.49 18.28 3.47
C LEU A 67 -30.71 17.36 3.67
N ALA A 68 -30.51 16.05 3.83
CA ALA A 68 -31.57 15.10 4.10
C ALA A 68 -32.35 15.47 5.36
N VAL A 69 -31.63 15.79 6.47
CA VAL A 69 -32.27 16.21 7.73
C VAL A 69 -33.09 17.49 7.55
N VAL A 70 -32.52 18.51 6.89
CA VAL A 70 -33.20 19.79 6.67
C VAL A 70 -34.45 19.63 5.78
N THR A 71 -34.41 18.71 4.82
CA THR A 71 -35.56 18.38 3.95
C THR A 71 -36.47 17.30 4.52
N SER A 72 -36.38 16.95 5.81
CA SER A 72 -37.14 15.93 6.51
C SER A 72 -37.05 14.53 5.90
N LYS A 73 -35.92 14.22 5.25
CA LYS A 73 -35.59 12.90 4.74
C LYS A 73 -34.64 12.16 5.68
N GLN A 74 -34.56 10.84 5.55
CA GLN A 74 -33.60 10.03 6.32
C GLN A 74 -32.21 10.12 5.70
N PRO A 75 -31.16 10.50 6.49
CA PRO A 75 -29.79 10.47 6.01
C PRO A 75 -29.38 9.04 5.61
N LYS A 76 -28.68 8.91 4.51
CA LYS A 76 -28.05 7.63 4.14
C LYS A 76 -26.82 7.37 5.02
N PRO A 77 -26.57 6.10 5.41
CA PRO A 77 -25.35 5.78 6.14
C PRO A 77 -24.10 6.11 5.31
N TYR A 78 -23.01 6.43 6.00
CA TYR A 78 -21.73 6.64 5.34
C TYR A 78 -21.33 5.39 4.55
N ALA A 79 -20.93 5.57 3.31
CA ALA A 79 -20.45 4.50 2.44
C ALA A 79 -19.14 4.91 1.79
N LEU A 80 -18.14 4.04 1.88
CA LEU A 80 -16.87 4.24 1.15
C LEU A 80 -17.12 4.10 -0.37
N PRO A 81 -16.51 4.96 -1.20
CA PRO A 81 -16.59 4.87 -2.65
C PRO A 81 -15.74 3.69 -3.17
N MET A 82 -16.25 2.46 -3.00
CA MET A 82 -15.50 1.23 -3.28
C MET A 82 -14.93 1.16 -4.69
N GLU A 83 -15.66 1.66 -5.69
CA GLU A 83 -15.21 1.65 -7.09
C GLU A 83 -13.90 2.44 -7.28
N GLY A 84 -13.78 3.60 -6.63
CA GLY A 84 -12.57 4.42 -6.66
C GLY A 84 -11.42 3.87 -5.81
N LEU A 85 -11.69 2.94 -4.89
CA LEU A 85 -10.71 2.41 -3.94
C LEU A 85 -10.04 1.11 -4.40
N ILE A 86 -10.70 0.31 -5.23
CA ILE A 86 -10.22 -1.03 -5.60
C ILE A 86 -8.83 -0.94 -6.25
N LEU A 87 -8.64 -0.04 -7.22
CA LEU A 87 -7.36 0.09 -7.91
C LEU A 87 -6.24 0.63 -7.01
N PRO A 88 -6.38 1.79 -6.34
CA PRO A 88 -5.31 2.29 -5.48
C PRO A 88 -4.99 1.35 -4.31
N VAL A 89 -5.98 0.85 -3.61
CA VAL A 89 -5.76 -0.07 -2.48
C VAL A 89 -5.18 -1.40 -2.97
N GLY A 90 -5.75 -1.98 -4.02
CA GLY A 90 -5.28 -3.25 -4.58
C GLY A 90 -3.85 -3.16 -5.11
N SER A 91 -3.49 -2.07 -5.78
CA SER A 91 -2.13 -1.85 -6.31
C SER A 91 -1.05 -1.80 -5.22
N VAL A 92 -1.40 -1.43 -3.99
CA VAL A 92 -0.48 -1.46 -2.84
C VAL A 92 -0.57 -2.79 -2.09
N LEU A 93 -1.77 -3.25 -1.74
CA LEU A 93 -1.94 -4.45 -0.91
C LEU A 93 -1.45 -5.73 -1.58
N VAL A 94 -1.63 -5.87 -2.90
CA VAL A 94 -1.18 -7.09 -3.62
C VAL A 94 0.35 -7.23 -3.58
N PRO A 95 1.17 -6.23 -4.00
CA PRO A 95 2.62 -6.33 -3.89
C PRO A 95 3.11 -6.46 -2.44
N VAL A 96 2.45 -5.82 -1.46
CA VAL A 96 2.76 -6.00 -0.04
C VAL A 96 2.54 -7.45 0.39
N ALA A 97 1.40 -8.05 0.06
CA ALA A 97 1.11 -9.46 0.37
C ALA A 97 2.12 -10.40 -0.31
N LEU A 98 2.43 -10.17 -1.58
CA LEU A 98 3.44 -10.95 -2.31
C LEU A 98 4.83 -10.84 -1.66
N SER A 99 5.20 -9.65 -1.19
CA SER A 99 6.47 -9.43 -0.47
C SER A 99 6.53 -10.22 0.83
N LEU A 100 5.45 -10.23 1.61
CA LEU A 100 5.36 -11.02 2.85
C LEU A 100 5.43 -12.52 2.60
N VAL A 101 4.71 -13.01 1.59
CA VAL A 101 4.77 -14.43 1.18
C VAL A 101 6.18 -14.79 0.74
N TRP A 102 6.84 -13.94 -0.04
CA TRP A 102 8.22 -14.14 -0.49
C TRP A 102 9.21 -14.18 0.69
N ILE A 103 9.12 -13.24 1.62
CA ILE A 103 9.94 -13.22 2.84
C ILE A 103 9.74 -14.52 3.63
N GLY A 104 8.49 -14.91 3.90
CA GLY A 104 8.16 -16.13 4.64
C GLY A 104 8.70 -17.39 3.96
N TRP A 105 8.55 -17.51 2.64
CA TRP A 105 9.05 -18.63 1.88
C TRP A 105 10.59 -18.71 1.89
N THR A 106 11.26 -17.59 1.64
CA THR A 106 12.74 -17.54 1.65
C THR A 106 13.31 -17.76 3.05
N LEU A 107 12.65 -17.25 4.11
CA LEU A 107 13.01 -17.52 5.50
C LEU A 107 12.88 -19.01 5.83
N SER A 108 11.76 -19.64 5.48
CA SER A 108 11.56 -21.07 5.72
C SER A 108 12.61 -21.92 4.99
N ARG A 109 12.96 -21.56 3.76
CA ARG A 109 14.05 -22.23 3.02
C ARG A 109 15.41 -22.02 3.65
N PHE A 110 15.69 -20.81 4.13
CA PHE A 110 16.94 -20.48 4.82
C PHE A 110 17.10 -21.32 6.09
N LEU A 111 16.06 -21.38 6.95
CA LEU A 111 16.06 -22.16 8.19
C LEU A 111 16.21 -23.68 7.94
N ARG A 112 15.55 -24.21 6.91
CA ARG A 112 15.70 -25.62 6.52
C ARG A 112 17.12 -25.95 6.05
N ARG A 113 17.79 -25.02 5.35
CA ARG A 113 19.14 -25.23 4.82
C ARG A 113 20.24 -25.17 5.87
N GLN A 114 20.03 -24.46 6.97
CA GLN A 114 20.98 -24.49 8.09
C GLN A 114 21.16 -25.89 8.70
N LYS A 115 20.18 -26.78 8.49
CA LYS A 115 20.21 -28.18 8.96
C LYS A 115 20.89 -29.15 7.98
N GLN A 116 21.25 -28.69 6.77
CA GLN A 116 21.86 -29.57 5.75
C GLN A 116 23.40 -29.43 5.73
N SER A 117 24.10 -30.55 5.45
CA SER A 117 25.54 -30.68 5.47
C SER A 117 26.27 -29.68 4.56
N LEU A 118 27.44 -29.23 5.00
CA LEU A 118 28.32 -28.22 4.36
C LEU A 118 28.91 -28.65 2.99
N SER A 119 28.78 -29.91 2.60
CA SER A 119 29.42 -30.49 1.41
C SER A 119 28.91 -29.94 0.08
N ASP A 120 27.67 -29.47 0.03
CA ASP A 120 27.02 -29.05 -1.24
C ASP A 120 27.16 -27.53 -1.52
N ARG A 121 27.79 -26.77 -0.66
CA ARG A 121 27.81 -25.29 -0.66
C ARG A 121 28.77 -24.63 -1.66
N ARG A 122 29.51 -25.39 -2.47
CA ARG A 122 30.60 -24.81 -3.28
C ARG A 122 30.38 -24.81 -4.79
N SER A 123 29.24 -25.26 -5.31
CA SER A 123 29.00 -25.23 -6.75
C SER A 123 28.50 -23.84 -7.21
N VAL A 124 28.94 -23.39 -8.40
CA VAL A 124 28.47 -22.14 -9.05
C VAL A 124 26.94 -22.14 -9.15
N GLY A 125 26.32 -23.29 -9.47
CA GLY A 125 24.88 -23.44 -9.53
C GLY A 125 24.18 -23.26 -8.19
N TRP A 126 24.86 -23.57 -7.08
CA TRP A 126 24.32 -23.30 -5.73
C TRP A 126 24.22 -21.79 -5.46
N TYR A 127 25.29 -21.01 -5.74
CA TYR A 127 25.26 -19.55 -5.60
C TYR A 127 24.17 -18.92 -6.46
N GLY A 128 24.02 -19.39 -7.70
CA GLY A 128 22.96 -18.93 -8.59
C GLY A 128 21.55 -19.07 -7.99
N ARG A 129 21.26 -20.25 -7.41
CA ARG A 129 19.91 -20.53 -6.87
C ARG A 129 19.64 -19.96 -5.48
N VAL A 130 20.68 -19.74 -4.70
CA VAL A 130 20.54 -19.38 -3.26
C VAL A 130 20.77 -17.91 -3.01
N VAL A 131 21.61 -17.27 -3.80
CA VAL A 131 21.97 -15.87 -3.64
C VAL A 131 21.43 -15.04 -4.80
N ILE A 132 21.83 -15.35 -6.04
CA ILE A 132 21.54 -14.50 -7.19
C ILE A 132 20.04 -14.43 -7.51
N LEU A 133 19.38 -15.58 -7.65
CA LEU A 133 17.96 -15.60 -8.00
C LEU A 133 17.07 -14.89 -6.97
N PRO A 134 17.21 -15.15 -5.64
CA PRO A 134 16.46 -14.39 -4.65
C PRO A 134 16.80 -12.91 -4.63
N LEU A 135 18.04 -12.51 -4.89
CA LEU A 135 18.43 -11.10 -4.96
C LEU A 135 17.75 -10.40 -6.14
N ILE A 136 17.69 -11.05 -7.31
CA ILE A 136 16.96 -10.51 -8.46
C ILE A 136 15.48 -10.30 -8.14
N VAL A 137 14.85 -11.24 -7.43
CA VAL A 137 13.45 -11.10 -7.01
C VAL A 137 13.27 -9.97 -6.00
N ASP A 138 14.18 -9.84 -5.01
CA ASP A 138 14.13 -8.73 -4.05
C ASP A 138 14.25 -7.37 -4.76
N LEU A 139 15.20 -7.22 -5.69
CA LEU A 139 15.37 -6.00 -6.47
C LEU A 139 14.15 -5.71 -7.36
N GLY A 140 13.56 -6.75 -7.95
CA GLY A 140 12.32 -6.63 -8.73
C GLY A 140 11.15 -6.15 -7.87
N LEU A 141 10.98 -6.70 -6.67
CA LEU A 141 9.96 -6.26 -5.71
C LEU A 141 10.20 -4.81 -5.26
N LEU A 142 11.43 -4.44 -4.94
CA LEU A 142 11.78 -3.06 -4.59
C LEU A 142 11.47 -2.09 -5.75
N TRP A 143 11.77 -2.49 -6.97
CA TRP A 143 11.44 -1.69 -8.14
C TRP A 143 9.92 -1.52 -8.31
N VAL A 144 9.13 -2.60 -8.18
CA VAL A 144 7.66 -2.54 -8.24
C VAL A 144 7.10 -1.61 -7.17
N LEU A 145 7.60 -1.73 -5.93
CA LEU A 145 7.12 -0.93 -4.80
C LEU A 145 7.49 0.56 -4.95
N LEU A 146 8.71 0.88 -5.40
CA LEU A 146 9.22 2.27 -5.42
C LEU A 146 8.92 3.00 -6.74
N VAL A 147 8.80 2.27 -7.84
CA VAL A 147 8.68 2.84 -9.18
C VAL A 147 7.38 2.40 -9.84
N GLY A 148 7.09 1.10 -9.81
CA GLY A 148 5.95 0.51 -10.50
C GLY A 148 4.61 1.04 -9.97
N ILE A 149 4.44 1.11 -8.64
CA ILE A 149 3.21 1.63 -8.03
C ILE A 149 3.02 3.12 -8.31
N PRO A 150 4.00 4.02 -8.06
CA PRO A 150 3.88 5.42 -8.46
C PRO A 150 3.59 5.61 -9.95
N TRP A 151 4.22 4.82 -10.82
CA TRP A 151 3.97 4.85 -12.26
C TRP A 151 2.54 4.44 -12.61
N LEU A 152 2.01 3.39 -11.97
CA LEU A 152 0.62 2.92 -12.14
C LEU A 152 -0.40 4.00 -11.73
N TRP A 153 -0.04 4.85 -10.79
CA TRP A 153 -0.86 6.00 -10.35
C TRP A 153 -0.65 7.25 -11.21
N GLY A 154 -0.13 7.12 -12.44
CA GLY A 154 0.10 8.23 -13.36
C GLY A 154 1.36 9.04 -13.05
N GLY A 155 2.36 8.44 -12.41
CA GLY A 155 3.61 9.10 -12.04
C GLY A 155 3.52 9.95 -10.77
N VAL A 156 2.54 9.68 -9.91
CA VAL A 156 2.36 10.41 -8.64
C VAL A 156 3.59 10.21 -7.75
N PRO A 157 4.27 11.28 -7.31
CA PRO A 157 5.42 11.18 -6.42
C PRO A 157 5.05 10.54 -5.07
N LEU A 158 5.99 9.81 -4.47
CA LEU A 158 5.79 9.18 -3.14
C LEU A 158 5.45 10.21 -2.05
N SER A 159 5.92 11.44 -2.17
CA SER A 159 5.57 12.54 -1.26
C SER A 159 4.09 12.90 -1.31
N VAL A 160 3.49 12.85 -2.49
CA VAL A 160 2.05 13.08 -2.67
C VAL A 160 1.25 11.91 -2.11
N MET A 161 1.70 10.67 -2.34
CA MET A 161 1.09 9.50 -1.70
C MET A 161 1.15 9.57 -0.18
N ALA A 162 2.29 10.01 0.38
CA ALA A 162 2.45 10.21 1.83
C ALA A 162 1.48 11.25 2.39
N ALA A 163 1.20 12.29 1.61
CA ALA A 163 0.33 13.37 2.03
C ALA A 163 -1.16 12.99 1.97
N PHE A 164 -1.62 12.38 0.88
CA PHE A 164 -3.04 12.08 0.66
C PHE A 164 -3.48 10.70 1.16
N PHE A 165 -2.56 9.73 1.22
CA PHE A 165 -2.83 8.34 1.61
C PHE A 165 -1.76 7.82 2.56
N PRO A 166 -1.59 8.40 3.76
CA PRO A 166 -0.51 8.06 4.68
C PRO A 166 -0.54 6.59 5.11
N GLU A 167 -1.71 5.96 5.17
CA GLU A 167 -1.86 4.55 5.50
C GLU A 167 -1.25 3.65 4.42
N LEU A 168 -1.55 3.91 3.15
CA LEU A 168 -1.00 3.15 2.01
C LEU A 168 0.49 3.40 1.84
N TYR A 169 0.92 4.65 2.02
CA TYR A 169 2.34 5.01 2.00
C TYR A 169 3.13 4.29 3.09
N THR A 170 2.61 4.25 4.33
CA THR A 170 3.27 3.56 5.45
C THR A 170 3.41 2.06 5.18
N LEU A 171 2.37 1.41 4.65
CA LEU A 171 2.42 0.01 4.23
C LEU A 171 3.46 -0.22 3.12
N LEU A 172 3.50 0.66 2.15
CA LEU A 172 4.45 0.60 1.03
C LEU A 172 5.90 0.70 1.51
N ILE A 173 6.22 1.74 2.29
CA ILE A 173 7.59 1.95 2.81
C ILE A 173 7.98 0.88 3.82
N GLY A 174 7.06 0.43 4.67
CA GLY A 174 7.28 -0.70 5.56
C GLY A 174 7.65 -1.99 4.80
N SER A 175 6.99 -2.25 3.67
CA SER A 175 7.30 -3.38 2.80
C SER A 175 8.65 -3.24 2.10
N VAL A 176 8.98 -2.06 1.61
CA VAL A 176 10.31 -1.74 1.05
C VAL A 176 11.41 -2.02 2.08
N ALA A 177 11.24 -1.53 3.31
CA ALA A 177 12.19 -1.77 4.39
C ALA A 177 12.30 -3.26 4.73
N ALA A 178 11.18 -3.98 4.83
CA ALA A 178 11.16 -5.41 5.14
C ALA A 178 11.86 -6.25 4.06
N VAL A 179 11.58 -5.99 2.77
CA VAL A 179 12.25 -6.69 1.65
C VAL A 179 13.74 -6.38 1.62
N GLY A 180 14.12 -5.11 1.76
CA GLY A 180 15.51 -4.67 1.73
C GLY A 180 16.33 -5.25 2.89
N ILE A 181 15.83 -5.12 4.12
CA ILE A 181 16.51 -5.64 5.33
C ILE A 181 16.64 -7.16 5.26
N TRP A 182 15.55 -7.86 4.91
CA TRP A 182 15.56 -9.32 4.81
C TRP A 182 16.48 -9.80 3.69
N GLY A 183 16.40 -9.19 2.49
CA GLY A 183 17.25 -9.53 1.35
C GLY A 183 18.74 -9.38 1.67
N LEU A 184 19.10 -8.25 2.30
CA LEU A 184 20.48 -7.99 2.74
C LEU A 184 20.93 -8.99 3.82
N ALA A 185 20.16 -9.15 4.88
CA ALA A 185 20.47 -10.05 5.99
C ALA A 185 20.65 -11.50 5.50
N ARG A 186 19.73 -12.00 4.69
CA ARG A 186 19.78 -13.33 4.09
C ARG A 186 21.05 -13.49 3.23
N THR A 187 21.39 -12.52 2.40
CA THR A 187 22.57 -12.56 1.54
C THR A 187 23.84 -12.59 2.36
N LEU A 188 23.99 -11.69 3.34
CA LEU A 188 25.13 -11.65 4.24
C LEU A 188 25.30 -12.95 5.04
N LEU A 189 24.21 -13.44 5.64
CA LEU A 189 24.22 -14.71 6.40
C LEU A 189 24.54 -15.94 5.53
N THR A 190 24.16 -15.92 4.26
CA THR A 190 24.44 -17.01 3.33
C THR A 190 25.90 -16.99 2.86
N LEU A 191 26.47 -15.80 2.70
CA LEU A 191 27.88 -15.60 2.29
C LEU A 191 28.85 -15.67 3.48
N TRP A 192 28.35 -15.55 4.72
CA TRP A 192 29.20 -15.61 5.92
C TRP A 192 29.94 -16.95 5.97
N PRO A 193 31.27 -16.96 6.08
CA PRO A 193 32.04 -18.18 6.16
C PRO A 193 31.62 -18.95 7.42
N ALA A 194 31.17 -20.19 7.26
CA ALA A 194 31.01 -21.07 8.41
C ALA A 194 32.35 -21.18 9.12
N THR A 195 32.42 -20.73 10.37
CA THR A 195 33.60 -20.91 11.21
C THR A 195 33.92 -22.40 11.21
N SER A 196 35.04 -22.78 10.63
CA SER A 196 35.52 -24.17 10.63
C SER A 196 35.64 -24.60 12.08
N THR A 197 34.80 -25.56 12.48
CA THR A 197 35.05 -26.31 13.73
C THR A 197 36.47 -26.87 13.61
N PRO A 198 37.37 -26.65 14.56
CA PRO A 198 38.73 -27.25 14.51
C PRO A 198 38.58 -28.77 14.29
N PRO A 199 39.45 -29.37 13.45
CA PRO A 199 39.41 -30.79 13.27
C PRO A 199 39.52 -31.45 14.65
N ALA A 200 38.67 -32.42 14.92
CA ALA A 200 38.69 -33.19 16.17
C ALA A 200 40.12 -33.73 16.34
N VAL A 201 40.74 -33.38 17.46
CA VAL A 201 42.08 -33.90 17.82
C VAL A 201 41.96 -35.42 17.85
N PRO A 202 42.78 -36.17 17.07
CA PRO A 202 42.72 -37.63 17.11
C PRO A 202 42.97 -38.08 18.54
N GLN A 203 42.07 -38.87 19.11
CA GLN A 203 42.34 -39.51 20.41
C GLN A 203 43.50 -40.45 20.27
N PRO A 204 44.45 -40.46 21.24
CA PRO A 204 45.56 -41.39 21.23
C PRO A 204 44.97 -42.81 21.21
N GLN A 205 45.37 -43.60 20.22
CA GLN A 205 45.06 -45.03 20.24
C GLN A 205 45.75 -45.64 21.44
N ALA A 206 44.97 -46.27 22.29
CA ALA A 206 45.56 -47.11 23.39
C ALA A 206 46.41 -48.20 22.74
N VAL A 207 47.70 -48.17 23.00
CA VAL A 207 48.64 -49.21 22.61
C VAL A 207 48.35 -50.41 23.52
N PRO A 208 48.28 -51.63 22.97
CA PRO A 208 47.98 -52.83 23.74
C PRO A 208 49.05 -53.22 24.78
#